data_49ef90e0f2fe27b64dc0b7644f35fdd6
#
_entry.id   49ef90e0f2fe27b64dc0b7644f35fdd6
#
_cell.length_a   1.000
_cell.length_b   1.000
_cell.length_c   1.000
_cell.angle_alpha   90.00
_cell.angle_beta   90.00
_cell.angle_gamma   90.00
#
_symmetry.space_group_name_H-M   'P 1'
#
loop_
_entity.id
_entity.type
_entity.pdbx_description
1 polymer ?
#
loop_
_entity_poly.entity_id
_entity_poly.type
_entity_poly.pdbx_seq_one_letter_code
_entity_poly.pdbx_strand_id
1 'polypeptide(L)'
;MRDYDRIAKKITAVLFFSQSLSSAGFIAAFTVNALVAVDLTGWTAMAGVPGAIYVLGQAGGALVWGFSFEKIGRRWGLALGQMIGVIGSAIAITAVVGRSFIFFLTGLVMVGMARSAVDLGRFIAAEVHQTEMRGRAISKVVLGSTVGAIVGPLLVGPTGKLATMAGLPELSGPYGVGFVVLVLAAILILAGLRPEPRDIGRELSRVHTESGQARETRSLSEIVRQPGVVVAMVTMVFAQMVMVVPMSITSVHMKTHQHPLSMVSLVISAHTLGMFAFSLITGKLTDRWGRLSVIMLGAAILIISCLIAGPSVNLLPLVIALFLLGLGWNFAYVAGSTLLADQLSAKERAKTQGFNDLLLNLASAGSQVGSGVIYAFGGFMLMSLTSAIMAVVPLAAAVWLQVAQANKQSRTNISF
;
A
#
# COMPACT_ATOMS: atom_id res chain seq x y z
N MET A 1 -19.52 -29.94 8.71
CA MET A 1 -19.00 -28.72 9.35
C MET A 1 -17.49 -28.75 9.66
N ARG A 2 -16.94 -29.76 10.38
CA ARG A 2 -15.50 -29.83 10.71
C ARG A 2 -14.56 -29.86 9.49
N ASP A 3 -14.94 -30.46 8.38
CA ASP A 3 -14.13 -30.54 7.16
C ASP A 3 -14.05 -29.19 6.42
N TYR A 4 -15.16 -28.46 6.36
CA TYR A 4 -15.22 -27.11 5.78
C TYR A 4 -14.29 -26.13 6.49
N ASP A 5 -14.32 -26.12 7.82
CA ASP A 5 -13.49 -25.23 8.64
C ASP A 5 -11.99 -25.51 8.46
N ARG A 6 -11.63 -26.80 8.29
CA ARG A 6 -10.25 -27.21 8.00
C ARG A 6 -9.79 -26.73 6.62
N ILE A 7 -10.65 -26.88 5.60
CA ILE A 7 -10.37 -26.42 4.23
C ILE A 7 -10.22 -24.90 4.19
N ALA A 8 -11.13 -24.14 4.80
CA ALA A 8 -11.07 -22.67 4.87
C ALA A 8 -9.81 -22.18 5.57
N LYS A 9 -9.41 -22.81 6.69
CA LYS A 9 -8.15 -22.51 7.39
C LYS A 9 -6.93 -22.79 6.52
N LYS A 10 -6.90 -23.92 5.80
CA LYS A 10 -5.83 -24.27 4.85
C LYS A 10 -5.70 -23.22 3.75
N ILE A 11 -6.81 -22.86 3.08
CA ILE A 11 -6.86 -21.87 2.01
C ILE A 11 -6.34 -20.52 2.53
N THR A 12 -6.80 -20.09 3.71
CA THR A 12 -6.34 -18.82 4.31
C THR A 12 -4.85 -18.84 4.63
N ALA A 13 -4.30 -19.97 5.09
CA ALA A 13 -2.86 -20.12 5.34
C ALA A 13 -2.06 -20.04 4.02
N VAL A 14 -2.50 -20.72 2.97
CA VAL A 14 -1.87 -20.62 1.64
C VAL A 14 -1.86 -19.19 1.13
N LEU A 15 -2.99 -18.49 1.25
CA LEU A 15 -3.09 -17.07 0.87
C LEU A 15 -2.19 -16.17 1.72
N PHE A 16 -2.09 -16.39 3.03
CA PHE A 16 -1.19 -15.67 3.93
C PHE A 16 0.28 -15.80 3.47
N PHE A 17 0.76 -17.03 3.25
CA PHE A 17 2.15 -17.26 2.84
C PHE A 17 2.43 -16.73 1.43
N SER A 18 1.50 -16.93 0.48
CA SER A 18 1.60 -16.35 -0.86
C SER A 18 1.66 -14.82 -0.80
N GLN A 19 0.82 -14.19 0.01
CA GLN A 19 0.80 -12.74 0.21
C GLN A 19 2.12 -12.25 0.82
N SER A 20 2.68 -12.98 1.80
CA SER A 20 3.96 -12.63 2.44
C SER A 20 5.12 -12.66 1.45
N LEU A 21 5.22 -13.74 0.67
CA LEU A 21 6.24 -13.89 -0.36
C LEU A 21 6.15 -12.79 -1.41
N SER A 22 4.95 -12.62 -1.99
CA SER A 22 4.74 -11.64 -3.05
C SER A 22 5.00 -10.21 -2.59
N SER A 23 4.53 -9.85 -1.39
CA SER A 23 4.79 -8.52 -0.82
C SER A 23 6.27 -8.28 -0.57
N ALA A 24 7.03 -9.28 -0.13
CA ALA A 24 8.48 -9.15 0.02
C ALA A 24 9.16 -8.83 -1.32
N GLY A 25 8.79 -9.54 -2.40
CA GLY A 25 9.32 -9.28 -3.74
C GLY A 25 8.95 -7.90 -4.28
N PHE A 26 7.69 -7.51 -4.16
CA PHE A 26 7.22 -6.20 -4.63
C PHE A 26 7.89 -5.03 -3.89
N ILE A 27 8.05 -5.12 -2.57
CA ILE A 27 8.66 -4.05 -1.78
C ILE A 27 10.18 -4.01 -1.99
N ALA A 28 10.86 -5.16 -2.14
CA ALA A 28 12.28 -5.21 -2.50
C ALA A 28 12.52 -4.49 -3.84
N ALA A 29 11.76 -4.81 -4.87
CA ALA A 29 11.82 -4.16 -6.18
C ALA A 29 11.51 -2.66 -6.07
N PHE A 30 10.44 -2.29 -5.38
CA PHE A 30 10.01 -0.90 -5.22
C PHE A 30 11.09 -0.02 -4.55
N THR A 31 11.84 -0.58 -3.59
CA THR A 31 12.92 0.12 -2.85
C THR A 31 14.00 0.68 -3.78
N VAL A 32 14.27 0.01 -4.91
CA VAL A 32 15.34 0.41 -5.84
C VAL A 32 14.82 1.08 -7.11
N ASN A 33 13.52 1.16 -7.33
CA ASN A 33 12.93 1.70 -8.57
C ASN A 33 13.46 3.09 -8.93
N ALA A 34 13.51 4.01 -7.96
CA ALA A 34 14.03 5.36 -8.17
C ALA A 34 15.53 5.39 -8.50
N LEU A 35 16.32 4.52 -7.86
CA LEU A 35 17.74 4.36 -8.13
C LEU A 35 17.99 3.88 -9.56
N VAL A 36 17.24 2.86 -9.99
CA VAL A 36 17.33 2.33 -11.37
C VAL A 36 16.97 3.41 -12.39
N ALA A 37 15.92 4.22 -12.12
CA ALA A 37 15.56 5.31 -13.02
C ALA A 37 16.70 6.31 -13.21
N VAL A 38 17.31 6.74 -12.10
CA VAL A 38 18.44 7.69 -12.14
C VAL A 38 19.67 7.06 -12.79
N ASP A 39 19.97 5.80 -12.50
CA ASP A 39 21.09 5.07 -13.11
C ASP A 39 20.95 4.91 -14.63
N LEU A 40 19.73 4.60 -15.10
CA LEU A 40 19.46 4.37 -16.51
C LEU A 40 19.34 5.66 -17.34
N THR A 41 18.83 6.75 -16.74
CA THR A 41 18.55 8.01 -17.46
C THR A 41 19.58 9.10 -17.20
N GLY A 42 20.32 9.04 -16.10
CA GLY A 42 21.17 10.13 -15.60
C GLY A 42 20.39 11.31 -14.99
N TRP A 43 19.06 11.29 -14.97
CA TRP A 43 18.21 12.42 -14.55
C TRP A 43 17.44 12.11 -13.27
N THR A 44 17.69 12.88 -12.23
CA THR A 44 16.99 12.75 -10.94
C THR A 44 15.48 13.02 -11.04
N ALA A 45 15.06 13.86 -11.99
CA ALA A 45 13.64 14.13 -12.24
C ALA A 45 12.87 12.85 -12.66
N MET A 46 13.54 11.86 -13.24
CA MET A 46 12.92 10.58 -13.65
C MET A 46 12.75 9.60 -12.49
N ALA A 47 13.30 9.89 -11.31
CA ALA A 47 13.29 8.98 -10.17
C ALA A 47 11.88 8.50 -9.74
N GLY A 48 10.87 9.35 -9.87
CA GLY A 48 9.49 9.01 -9.53
C GLY A 48 8.69 8.26 -10.60
N VAL A 49 9.16 8.29 -11.87
CA VAL A 49 8.44 7.71 -13.02
C VAL A 49 8.18 6.21 -12.85
N PRO A 50 9.17 5.37 -12.43
CA PRO A 50 8.95 3.95 -12.24
C PRO A 50 7.84 3.63 -11.21
N GLY A 51 7.81 4.39 -10.10
CA GLY A 51 6.78 4.22 -9.08
C GLY A 51 5.37 4.55 -9.60
N ALA A 52 5.24 5.63 -10.38
CA ALA A 52 3.98 6.00 -11.02
C ALA A 52 3.51 4.93 -12.02
N ILE A 53 4.41 4.44 -12.87
CA ILE A 53 4.12 3.38 -13.86
C ILE A 53 3.70 2.08 -13.17
N TYR A 54 4.36 1.71 -12.07
CA TYR A 54 3.95 0.57 -11.25
C TYR A 54 2.52 0.73 -10.71
N VAL A 55 2.15 1.90 -10.18
CA VAL A 55 0.79 2.19 -9.67
C VAL A 55 -0.23 2.17 -10.79
N LEU A 56 0.10 2.71 -11.98
CA LEU A 56 -0.77 2.62 -13.16
C LEU A 56 -0.96 1.17 -13.61
N GLY A 57 0.10 0.36 -13.60
CA GLY A 57 0.02 -1.07 -13.84
C GLY A 57 -0.91 -1.78 -12.84
N GLN A 58 -0.84 -1.41 -11.56
CA GLN A 58 -1.73 -1.94 -10.52
C GLN A 58 -3.19 -1.54 -10.76
N ALA A 59 -3.45 -0.29 -11.12
CA ALA A 59 -4.80 0.19 -11.43
C ALA A 59 -5.40 -0.52 -12.66
N GLY A 60 -4.62 -0.64 -13.76
CA GLY A 60 -5.04 -1.38 -14.95
C GLY A 60 -5.25 -2.87 -14.67
N GLY A 61 -4.36 -3.47 -13.87
CA GLY A 61 -4.48 -4.85 -13.45
C GLY A 61 -5.75 -5.11 -12.62
N ALA A 62 -6.15 -4.19 -11.76
CA ALA A 62 -7.37 -4.34 -10.95
C ALA A 62 -8.62 -4.49 -11.83
N LEU A 63 -8.70 -3.76 -12.95
CA LEU A 63 -9.78 -3.90 -13.92
C LEU A 63 -9.76 -5.28 -14.62
N VAL A 64 -8.58 -5.70 -15.09
CA VAL A 64 -8.41 -6.98 -15.78
C VAL A 64 -8.77 -8.15 -14.87
N TRP A 65 -8.29 -8.16 -13.64
CA TRP A 65 -8.50 -9.26 -12.69
C TRP A 65 -9.92 -9.31 -12.16
N GLY A 66 -10.60 -8.16 -12.02
CA GLY A 66 -12.01 -8.12 -11.62
C GLY A 66 -12.90 -8.99 -12.51
N PHE A 67 -12.67 -8.96 -13.83
CA PHE A 67 -13.41 -9.78 -14.79
C PHE A 67 -12.82 -11.21 -14.96
N SER A 68 -11.50 -11.32 -14.92
CA SER A 68 -10.82 -12.58 -15.24
C SER A 68 -11.04 -13.63 -14.16
N PHE A 69 -11.02 -13.25 -12.88
CA PHE A 69 -11.18 -14.19 -11.76
C PHE A 69 -12.55 -14.90 -11.75
N GLU A 70 -13.59 -14.25 -12.26
CA GLU A 70 -14.90 -14.88 -12.39
C GLU A 70 -14.92 -15.96 -13.46
N LYS A 71 -14.17 -15.79 -14.56
CA LYS A 71 -14.12 -16.71 -15.69
C LYS A 71 -13.20 -17.90 -15.42
N ILE A 72 -11.96 -17.64 -15.03
CA ILE A 72 -10.90 -18.66 -14.92
C ILE A 72 -10.79 -19.30 -13.52
N GLY A 73 -11.52 -18.76 -12.53
CA GLY A 73 -11.43 -19.21 -11.13
C GLY A 73 -10.35 -18.47 -10.33
N ARG A 74 -10.42 -18.64 -9.00
CA ARG A 74 -9.55 -17.90 -8.04
C ARG A 74 -8.12 -18.43 -8.06
N ARG A 75 -7.96 -19.75 -8.11
CA ARG A 75 -6.67 -20.42 -8.13
C ARG A 75 -5.85 -20.07 -9.37
N TRP A 76 -6.42 -20.22 -10.56
CA TRP A 76 -5.74 -19.90 -11.81
C TRP A 76 -5.55 -18.40 -11.99
N GLY A 77 -6.50 -17.58 -11.56
CA GLY A 77 -6.37 -16.11 -11.59
C GLY A 77 -5.19 -15.61 -10.78
N LEU A 78 -5.04 -16.09 -9.53
CA LEU A 78 -3.87 -15.76 -8.69
C LEU A 78 -2.57 -16.28 -9.28
N ALA A 79 -2.53 -17.53 -9.76
CA ALA A 79 -1.32 -18.11 -10.36
C ALA A 79 -0.87 -17.34 -11.60
N LEU A 80 -1.79 -16.98 -12.50
CA LEU A 80 -1.50 -16.15 -13.68
C LEU A 80 -1.02 -14.77 -13.28
N GLY A 81 -1.64 -14.15 -12.26
CA GLY A 81 -1.16 -12.89 -11.71
C GLY A 81 0.29 -12.96 -11.24
N GLN A 82 0.64 -14.02 -10.49
CA GLN A 82 2.04 -14.26 -10.07
C GLN A 82 2.96 -14.45 -11.28
N MET A 83 2.57 -15.22 -12.29
CA MET A 83 3.37 -15.47 -13.49
C MET A 83 3.62 -14.19 -14.30
N ILE A 84 2.62 -13.29 -14.40
CA ILE A 84 2.83 -11.97 -15.00
C ILE A 84 3.89 -11.19 -14.22
N GLY A 85 3.87 -11.25 -12.89
CA GLY A 85 4.90 -10.64 -12.04
C GLY A 85 6.29 -11.25 -12.23
N VAL A 86 6.38 -12.59 -12.42
CA VAL A 86 7.64 -13.29 -12.76
C VAL A 86 8.20 -12.76 -14.07
N ILE A 87 7.36 -12.69 -15.11
CA ILE A 87 7.78 -12.15 -16.43
C ILE A 87 8.20 -10.68 -16.29
N GLY A 88 7.40 -9.87 -15.57
CA GLY A 88 7.74 -8.46 -15.32
C GLY A 88 9.08 -8.28 -14.58
N SER A 89 9.35 -9.14 -13.59
CA SER A 89 10.64 -9.13 -12.86
C SER A 89 11.80 -9.54 -13.76
N ALA A 90 11.63 -10.56 -14.61
CA ALA A 90 12.64 -10.97 -15.60
C ALA A 90 12.94 -9.84 -16.61
N ILE A 91 11.89 -9.17 -17.10
CA ILE A 91 12.03 -7.99 -17.98
C ILE A 91 12.78 -6.86 -17.24
N ALA A 92 12.46 -6.60 -15.98
CA ALA A 92 13.15 -5.58 -15.20
C ALA A 92 14.66 -5.91 -15.02
N ILE A 93 15.01 -7.17 -14.74
CA ILE A 93 16.41 -7.63 -14.66
C ILE A 93 17.12 -7.39 -15.99
N THR A 94 16.56 -7.89 -17.08
CA THR A 94 17.19 -7.75 -18.42
C THR A 94 17.27 -6.28 -18.86
N ALA A 95 16.30 -5.45 -18.47
CA ALA A 95 16.32 -4.01 -18.73
C ALA A 95 17.43 -3.27 -17.96
N VAL A 96 17.67 -3.63 -16.70
CA VAL A 96 18.77 -3.08 -15.90
C VAL A 96 20.12 -3.49 -16.48
N VAL A 97 20.29 -4.76 -16.84
CA VAL A 97 21.53 -5.26 -17.48
C VAL A 97 21.75 -4.62 -18.85
N GLY A 98 20.72 -4.56 -19.68
CA GLY A 98 20.76 -3.97 -21.04
C GLY A 98 20.64 -2.44 -21.07
N ARG A 99 20.57 -1.78 -19.90
CA ARG A 99 20.47 -0.31 -19.72
C ARG A 99 19.31 0.34 -20.51
N SER A 100 18.14 -0.31 -20.55
CA SER A 100 16.97 0.19 -21.27
C SER A 100 15.87 0.67 -20.31
N PHE A 101 15.68 2.00 -20.20
CA PHE A 101 14.67 2.58 -19.32
C PHE A 101 13.22 2.23 -19.75
N ILE A 102 12.92 2.29 -21.06
CA ILE A 102 11.57 1.96 -21.56
C ILE A 102 11.24 0.50 -21.31
N PHE A 103 12.17 -0.41 -21.52
CA PHE A 103 11.98 -1.83 -21.26
C PHE A 103 11.81 -2.10 -19.76
N PHE A 104 12.53 -1.35 -18.90
CA PHE A 104 12.33 -1.37 -17.46
C PHE A 104 10.90 -0.97 -17.06
N LEU A 105 10.38 0.12 -17.61
CA LEU A 105 9.00 0.55 -17.34
C LEU A 105 7.96 -0.49 -17.76
N THR A 106 8.19 -1.19 -18.88
CA THR A 106 7.33 -2.31 -19.33
C THR A 106 7.28 -3.42 -18.27
N GLY A 107 8.44 -3.80 -17.72
CA GLY A 107 8.51 -4.77 -16.61
C GLY A 107 7.69 -4.32 -15.39
N LEU A 108 7.79 -3.03 -15.04
CA LEU A 108 7.06 -2.49 -13.88
C LEU A 108 5.55 -2.44 -14.06
N VAL A 109 5.03 -2.19 -15.27
CA VAL A 109 3.59 -2.34 -15.56
C VAL A 109 3.13 -3.75 -15.20
N MET A 110 3.87 -4.78 -15.64
CA MET A 110 3.51 -6.17 -15.36
C MET A 110 3.62 -6.52 -13.86
N VAL A 111 4.64 -6.03 -13.18
CA VAL A 111 4.78 -6.20 -11.71
C VAL A 111 3.63 -5.50 -10.98
N GLY A 112 3.21 -4.32 -11.41
CA GLY A 112 2.03 -3.62 -10.89
C GLY A 112 0.74 -4.41 -11.11
N MET A 113 0.53 -4.94 -12.31
CA MET A 113 -0.62 -5.82 -12.62
C MET A 113 -0.63 -7.08 -11.73
N ALA A 114 0.54 -7.69 -11.49
CA ALA A 114 0.66 -8.83 -10.58
C ALA A 114 0.27 -8.44 -9.14
N ARG A 115 0.69 -7.27 -8.68
CA ARG A 115 0.35 -6.76 -7.34
C ARG A 115 -1.17 -6.70 -7.13
N SER A 116 -1.92 -6.18 -8.08
CA SER A 116 -3.38 -6.08 -7.96
C SER A 116 -4.06 -7.45 -7.93
N ALA A 117 -3.54 -8.46 -8.65
CA ALA A 117 -4.03 -9.84 -8.53
C ALA A 117 -3.83 -10.40 -7.12
N VAL A 118 -2.63 -10.20 -6.56
CA VAL A 118 -2.27 -10.67 -5.20
C VAL A 118 -3.15 -10.01 -4.15
N ASP A 119 -3.44 -8.72 -4.26
CA ASP A 119 -4.27 -7.98 -3.32
C ASP A 119 -5.72 -8.49 -3.27
N LEU A 120 -6.22 -9.16 -4.33
CA LEU A 120 -7.52 -9.86 -4.32
C LEU A 120 -7.53 -11.09 -3.43
N GLY A 121 -6.39 -11.65 -3.06
CA GLY A 121 -6.28 -12.81 -2.17
C GLY A 121 -7.02 -12.64 -0.84
N ARG A 122 -7.06 -11.43 -0.29
CA ARG A 122 -7.83 -11.11 0.94
C ARG A 122 -9.34 -11.33 0.78
N PHE A 123 -9.89 -11.05 -0.38
CA PHE A 123 -11.32 -11.27 -0.67
C PHE A 123 -11.61 -12.75 -0.90
N ILE A 124 -10.68 -13.50 -1.51
CA ILE A 124 -10.78 -14.95 -1.67
C ILE A 124 -10.79 -15.63 -0.30
N ALA A 125 -9.99 -15.16 0.65
CA ALA A 125 -10.04 -15.65 2.03
C ALA A 125 -11.42 -15.41 2.68
N ALA A 126 -12.03 -14.26 2.43
CA ALA A 126 -13.38 -13.98 2.92
C ALA A 126 -14.45 -14.87 2.27
N GLU A 127 -14.30 -15.18 0.97
CA GLU A 127 -15.25 -15.95 0.18
C GLU A 127 -15.44 -17.39 0.71
N VAL A 128 -14.39 -17.98 1.29
CA VAL A 128 -14.41 -19.35 1.83
C VAL A 128 -14.81 -19.44 3.32
N HIS A 129 -15.16 -18.32 3.94
CA HIS A 129 -15.55 -18.28 5.35
C HIS A 129 -17.00 -17.80 5.53
N GLN A 130 -17.64 -18.25 6.64
CA GLN A 130 -18.93 -17.72 7.09
C GLN A 130 -18.84 -16.23 7.41
N THR A 131 -19.96 -15.51 7.35
CA THR A 131 -20.02 -14.04 7.43
C THR A 131 -19.31 -13.51 8.68
N GLU A 132 -19.45 -14.17 9.84
CA GLU A 132 -18.89 -13.80 11.14
C GLU A 132 -17.35 -13.92 11.17
N MET A 133 -16.78 -14.75 10.32
CA MET A 133 -15.33 -15.04 10.26
C MET A 133 -14.60 -14.30 9.14
N ARG A 134 -15.32 -13.67 8.20
CA ARG A 134 -14.74 -13.00 7.01
C ARG A 134 -13.71 -11.93 7.36
N GLY A 135 -14.04 -11.09 8.34
CA GLY A 135 -13.12 -10.03 8.79
C GLY A 135 -11.80 -10.59 9.33
N ARG A 136 -11.85 -11.68 10.12
CA ARG A 136 -10.65 -12.36 10.64
C ARG A 136 -9.81 -13.00 9.52
N ALA A 137 -10.46 -13.55 8.49
CA ALA A 137 -9.78 -14.15 7.35
C ALA A 137 -9.05 -13.08 6.52
N ILE A 138 -9.71 -11.96 6.21
CA ILE A 138 -9.10 -10.80 5.54
C ILE A 138 -7.88 -10.31 6.33
N SER A 139 -8.04 -10.08 7.64
CA SER A 139 -6.96 -9.58 8.50
C SER A 139 -5.74 -10.49 8.51
N LYS A 140 -5.93 -11.81 8.49
CA LYS A 140 -4.82 -12.77 8.41
C LYS A 140 -4.04 -12.62 7.10
N VAL A 141 -4.71 -12.51 5.97
CA VAL A 141 -4.02 -12.35 4.67
C VAL A 141 -3.31 -10.99 4.60
N VAL A 142 -3.93 -9.92 5.09
CA VAL A 142 -3.31 -8.58 5.17
C VAL A 142 -2.07 -8.59 6.08
N LEU A 143 -2.10 -9.35 7.18
CA LEU A 143 -0.92 -9.53 8.03
C LEU A 143 0.25 -10.18 7.25
N GLY A 144 -0.04 -11.08 6.30
CA GLY A 144 0.96 -11.61 5.38
C GLY A 144 1.64 -10.51 4.56
N SER A 145 0.88 -9.52 4.06
CA SER A 145 1.46 -8.35 3.39
C SER A 145 2.42 -7.58 4.30
N THR A 146 2.04 -7.41 5.57
CA THR A 146 2.88 -6.72 6.57
C THR A 146 4.22 -7.44 6.79
N VAL A 147 4.18 -8.77 6.92
CA VAL A 147 5.41 -9.58 7.05
C VAL A 147 6.31 -9.38 5.84
N GLY A 148 5.75 -9.50 4.63
CA GLY A 148 6.49 -9.30 3.39
C GLY A 148 7.04 -7.88 3.24
N ALA A 149 6.28 -6.88 3.66
CA ALA A 149 6.70 -5.47 3.59
C ALA A 149 7.87 -5.14 4.53
N ILE A 150 7.98 -5.80 5.67
CA ILE A 150 9.13 -5.66 6.59
C ILE A 150 10.34 -6.42 6.07
N VAL A 151 10.13 -7.64 5.57
CA VAL A 151 11.23 -8.51 5.10
C VAL A 151 11.79 -8.04 3.75
N GLY A 152 10.94 -7.55 2.84
CA GLY A 152 11.33 -7.16 1.48
C GLY A 152 12.53 -6.22 1.40
N PRO A 153 12.52 -5.06 2.06
CA PRO A 153 13.65 -4.14 2.04
C PRO A 153 14.95 -4.75 2.59
N LEU A 154 14.86 -5.62 3.61
CA LEU A 154 16.03 -6.29 4.19
C LEU A 154 16.75 -7.22 3.20
N LEU A 155 16.03 -7.71 2.17
CA LEU A 155 16.61 -8.55 1.12
C LEU A 155 17.38 -7.74 0.07
N VAL A 156 17.19 -6.42 -0.03
CA VAL A 156 17.77 -5.58 -1.08
C VAL A 156 19.31 -5.57 -1.04
N GLY A 157 19.90 -5.31 0.13
CA GLY A 157 21.37 -5.28 0.29
C GLY A 157 22.05 -6.63 -0.01
N PRO A 158 21.62 -7.74 0.63
CA PRO A 158 22.18 -9.06 0.36
C PRO A 158 22.07 -9.49 -1.10
N THR A 159 20.91 -9.25 -1.74
CA THR A 159 20.71 -9.67 -3.12
C THR A 159 21.41 -8.77 -4.14
N GLY A 160 21.60 -7.49 -3.82
CA GLY A 160 22.49 -6.62 -4.60
C GLY A 160 23.93 -7.16 -4.62
N LYS A 161 24.44 -7.59 -3.45
CA LYS A 161 25.77 -8.23 -3.38
C LYS A 161 25.83 -9.54 -4.17
N LEU A 162 24.81 -10.39 -4.08
CA LEU A 162 24.74 -11.61 -4.89
C LEU A 162 24.73 -11.33 -6.36
N ALA A 163 24.03 -10.30 -6.83
CA ALA A 163 24.03 -9.87 -8.22
C ALA A 163 25.45 -9.46 -8.67
N THR A 164 26.18 -8.66 -7.88
CA THR A 164 27.54 -8.25 -8.20
C THR A 164 28.52 -9.44 -8.22
N MET A 165 28.36 -10.40 -7.31
CA MET A 165 29.15 -11.65 -7.33
C MET A 165 28.90 -12.49 -8.60
N ALA A 166 27.70 -12.40 -9.17
CA ALA A 166 27.33 -13.05 -10.42
C ALA A 166 27.71 -12.21 -11.66
N GLY A 167 28.43 -11.10 -11.52
CA GLY A 167 28.81 -10.21 -12.62
C GLY A 167 27.66 -9.36 -13.16
N LEU A 168 26.56 -9.22 -12.40
CA LEU A 168 25.39 -8.42 -12.77
C LEU A 168 25.38 -7.07 -12.02
N PRO A 169 24.69 -6.03 -12.55
CA PRO A 169 24.51 -4.78 -11.83
C PRO A 169 23.86 -4.98 -10.46
N GLU A 170 24.34 -4.29 -9.42
CA GLU A 170 23.83 -4.38 -8.03
C GLU A 170 22.30 -4.22 -7.95
N LEU A 171 21.77 -3.26 -8.72
CA LEU A 171 20.35 -2.92 -8.74
C LEU A 171 19.44 -3.98 -9.39
N SER A 172 20.01 -5.00 -10.08
CA SER A 172 19.24 -6.12 -10.63
C SER A 172 18.84 -7.14 -9.54
N GLY A 173 19.61 -7.23 -8.46
CA GLY A 173 19.39 -8.21 -7.38
C GLY A 173 18.00 -8.18 -6.75
N PRO A 174 17.43 -7.02 -6.37
CA PRO A 174 16.09 -6.93 -5.80
C PRO A 174 14.97 -7.43 -6.73
N TYR A 175 15.11 -7.28 -8.05
CA TYR A 175 14.17 -7.87 -9.03
C TYR A 175 14.35 -9.39 -9.12
N GLY A 176 15.59 -9.89 -8.89
CA GLY A 176 15.86 -11.32 -8.72
C GLY A 176 15.10 -11.94 -7.54
N VAL A 177 15.00 -11.22 -6.40
CA VAL A 177 14.11 -11.62 -5.30
C VAL A 177 12.66 -11.69 -5.80
N GLY A 178 12.17 -10.63 -6.44
CA GLY A 178 10.83 -10.59 -7.00
C GLY A 178 10.55 -11.82 -7.87
N PHE A 179 11.46 -12.13 -8.80
CA PHE A 179 11.35 -13.30 -9.66
C PHE A 179 11.19 -14.59 -8.87
N VAL A 180 12.11 -14.87 -7.94
CA VAL A 180 12.13 -16.13 -7.16
C VAL A 180 10.90 -16.26 -6.27
N VAL A 181 10.55 -15.23 -5.49
CA VAL A 181 9.44 -15.33 -4.53
C VAL A 181 8.08 -15.39 -5.23
N LEU A 182 7.93 -14.76 -6.40
CA LEU A 182 6.69 -14.86 -7.19
C LEU A 182 6.53 -16.23 -7.84
N VAL A 183 7.62 -16.89 -8.28
CA VAL A 183 7.62 -18.29 -8.70
C VAL A 183 7.18 -19.18 -7.55
N LEU A 184 7.78 -19.02 -6.36
CA LEU A 184 7.42 -19.81 -5.17
C LEU A 184 5.96 -19.58 -4.77
N ALA A 185 5.48 -18.32 -4.84
CA ALA A 185 4.10 -17.99 -4.56
C ALA A 185 3.13 -18.62 -5.58
N ALA A 186 3.48 -18.64 -6.87
CA ALA A 186 2.69 -19.32 -7.92
C ALA A 186 2.60 -20.82 -7.67
N ILE A 187 3.71 -21.46 -7.34
CA ILE A 187 3.76 -22.90 -7.00
C ILE A 187 2.88 -23.16 -5.76
N LEU A 188 3.01 -22.33 -4.72
CA LEU A 188 2.23 -22.47 -3.49
C LEU A 188 0.72 -22.35 -3.76
N ILE A 189 0.30 -21.40 -4.60
CA ILE A 189 -1.10 -21.23 -5.03
C ILE A 189 -1.58 -22.48 -5.82
N LEU A 190 -0.80 -22.91 -6.82
CA LEU A 190 -1.18 -24.05 -7.66
C LEU A 190 -1.25 -25.36 -6.88
N ALA A 191 -0.38 -25.57 -5.91
CA ALA A 191 -0.36 -26.77 -5.07
C ALA A 191 -1.39 -26.72 -3.94
N GLY A 192 -1.49 -25.59 -3.25
CA GLY A 192 -2.17 -25.47 -1.98
C GLY A 192 -3.61 -24.96 -2.05
N LEU A 193 -3.98 -24.16 -3.06
CA LEU A 193 -5.31 -23.56 -3.18
C LEU A 193 -6.31 -24.56 -3.81
N ARG A 194 -6.58 -25.61 -3.07
CA ARG A 194 -7.50 -26.69 -3.43
C ARG A 194 -8.37 -27.06 -2.23
N PRO A 195 -9.72 -27.29 -2.44
CA PRO A 195 -10.47 -27.14 -3.69
C PRO A 195 -10.58 -25.68 -4.16
N GLU A 196 -11.22 -25.45 -5.33
CA GLU A 196 -11.37 -24.11 -5.91
C GLU A 196 -12.20 -23.20 -4.97
N PRO A 197 -11.67 -22.06 -4.50
CA PRO A 197 -12.37 -21.21 -3.54
C PRO A 197 -13.71 -20.69 -4.03
N ARG A 198 -13.84 -20.40 -5.32
CA ARG A 198 -15.09 -19.95 -5.92
C ARG A 198 -16.25 -20.92 -5.71
N ASP A 199 -15.99 -22.23 -5.80
CA ASP A 199 -17.04 -23.23 -5.66
C ASP A 199 -17.53 -23.33 -4.21
N ILE A 200 -16.59 -23.22 -3.25
CA ILE A 200 -16.89 -23.09 -1.82
C ILE A 200 -17.75 -21.85 -1.54
N GLY A 201 -17.34 -20.70 -2.09
CA GLY A 201 -18.07 -19.43 -1.90
C GLY A 201 -19.50 -19.49 -2.44
N ARG A 202 -19.71 -20.14 -3.60
CA ARG A 202 -21.04 -20.34 -4.19
C ARG A 202 -21.92 -21.22 -3.32
N GLU A 203 -21.36 -22.28 -2.74
CA GLU A 203 -22.10 -23.20 -1.88
C GLU A 203 -22.52 -22.52 -0.57
N LEU A 204 -21.61 -21.75 0.06
CA LEU A 204 -21.93 -20.96 1.25
C LEU A 204 -22.97 -19.85 0.98
N SER A 205 -22.95 -19.25 -0.21
CA SER A 205 -23.92 -18.20 -0.58
C SER A 205 -25.32 -18.77 -0.80
N ARG A 206 -25.46 -20.00 -1.33
CA ARG A 206 -26.77 -20.65 -1.50
C ARG A 206 -27.49 -20.90 -0.19
N VAL A 207 -26.75 -21.15 0.90
CA VAL A 207 -27.29 -21.39 2.24
C VAL A 207 -27.79 -20.11 2.92
N HIS A 208 -27.32 -18.92 2.47
CA HIS A 208 -27.57 -17.64 3.17
C HIS A 208 -28.46 -16.63 2.39
N THR A 209 -29.17 -17.06 1.32
CA THR A 209 -29.94 -16.14 0.45
C THR A 209 -31.30 -15.71 1.03
N GLU A 210 -31.55 -15.88 2.32
CA GLU A 210 -32.75 -15.37 3.00
C GLU A 210 -32.38 -14.36 4.10
N SER A 211 -32.26 -13.11 3.73
CA SER A 211 -32.66 -11.92 4.50
C SER A 211 -31.83 -10.67 4.15
N GLY A 212 -32.44 -9.78 3.45
CA GLY A 212 -31.87 -8.45 3.18
C GLY A 212 -32.86 -7.51 2.56
N GLN A 213 -33.72 -6.89 3.41
CA GLN A 213 -34.56 -5.76 2.99
C GLN A 213 -33.68 -4.68 2.34
N ALA A 214 -34.10 -4.26 1.15
CA ALA A 214 -33.47 -3.17 0.40
C ALA A 214 -33.75 -1.83 1.10
N ARG A 215 -32.81 -1.36 1.94
CA ARG A 215 -32.76 0.06 2.28
C ARG A 215 -32.19 0.81 1.08
N GLU A 216 -32.80 1.92 0.69
CA GLU A 216 -32.27 2.84 -0.32
C GLU A 216 -30.83 3.24 0.04
N THR A 217 -29.92 3.09 -0.91
CA THR A 217 -28.52 3.49 -0.74
C THR A 217 -28.36 4.90 -1.31
N ARG A 218 -27.75 5.81 -0.55
CA ARG A 218 -27.43 7.16 -1.02
C ARG A 218 -26.54 7.10 -2.27
N SER A 219 -26.67 8.09 -3.14
CA SER A 219 -25.76 8.25 -4.28
C SER A 219 -24.33 8.58 -3.81
N LEU A 220 -23.32 8.22 -4.60
CA LEU A 220 -21.92 8.52 -4.25
C LEU A 220 -21.72 10.05 -4.11
N SER A 221 -22.39 10.85 -4.95
CA SER A 221 -22.32 12.32 -4.91
C SER A 221 -22.88 12.91 -3.61
N GLU A 222 -23.90 12.32 -3.02
CA GLU A 222 -24.45 12.72 -1.72
C GLU A 222 -23.51 12.31 -0.57
N ILE A 223 -22.94 11.12 -0.66
CA ILE A 223 -22.00 10.60 0.36
C ILE A 223 -20.75 11.49 0.43
N VAL A 224 -20.12 11.78 -0.70
CA VAL A 224 -18.86 12.56 -0.74
C VAL A 224 -19.03 14.04 -0.38
N ARG A 225 -20.27 14.54 -0.28
CA ARG A 225 -20.54 15.91 0.21
C ARG A 225 -20.67 16.01 1.71
N GLN A 226 -20.73 14.89 2.43
CA GLN A 226 -20.83 14.92 3.89
C GLN A 226 -19.52 15.37 4.53
N PRO A 227 -19.53 16.33 5.46
CA PRO A 227 -18.32 16.89 6.07
C PRO A 227 -17.39 15.82 6.65
N GLY A 228 -17.95 14.82 7.36
CA GLY A 228 -17.16 13.72 7.92
C GLY A 228 -16.50 12.85 6.85
N VAL A 229 -17.17 12.60 5.72
CA VAL A 229 -16.61 11.86 4.58
C VAL A 229 -15.51 12.66 3.89
N VAL A 230 -15.74 13.96 3.65
CA VAL A 230 -14.73 14.86 3.05
C VAL A 230 -13.46 14.87 3.89
N VAL A 231 -13.58 15.09 5.20
CA VAL A 231 -12.41 15.11 6.11
C VAL A 231 -11.69 13.78 6.13
N ALA A 232 -12.41 12.66 6.15
CA ALA A 232 -11.82 11.34 6.11
C ALA A 232 -11.03 11.09 4.82
N MET A 233 -11.62 11.37 3.65
CA MET A 233 -10.98 11.21 2.34
C MET A 233 -9.78 12.15 2.17
N VAL A 234 -9.94 13.43 2.50
CA VAL A 234 -8.85 14.43 2.46
C VAL A 234 -7.70 13.98 3.35
N THR A 235 -8.00 13.50 4.58
CA THR A 235 -6.97 12.99 5.49
C THR A 235 -6.19 11.85 4.87
N MET A 236 -6.86 10.83 4.34
CA MET A 236 -6.20 9.67 3.76
C MET A 236 -5.40 10.01 2.51
N VAL A 237 -5.96 10.83 1.61
CA VAL A 237 -5.29 11.25 0.37
C VAL A 237 -4.04 12.08 0.67
N PHE A 238 -4.14 13.11 1.51
CA PHE A 238 -2.99 13.95 1.84
C PHE A 238 -1.95 13.21 2.68
N ALA A 239 -2.34 12.37 3.63
CA ALA A 239 -1.39 11.52 4.36
C ALA A 239 -0.63 10.58 3.41
N GLN A 240 -1.31 10.04 2.39
CA GLN A 240 -0.69 9.22 1.35
C GLN A 240 0.31 10.03 0.53
N MET A 241 -0.05 11.22 0.06
CA MET A 241 0.85 12.10 -0.70
C MET A 241 2.08 12.49 0.11
N VAL A 242 1.88 12.94 1.35
CA VAL A 242 2.97 13.32 2.29
C VAL A 242 3.93 12.17 2.53
N MET A 243 3.45 10.95 2.63
CA MET A 243 4.25 9.76 2.83
C MET A 243 5.01 9.37 1.56
N VAL A 244 4.34 9.37 0.41
CA VAL A 244 4.91 8.90 -0.87
C VAL A 244 6.04 9.82 -1.36
N VAL A 245 5.89 11.15 -1.22
CA VAL A 245 6.85 12.13 -1.77
C VAL A 245 8.27 11.90 -1.22
N PRO A 246 8.56 11.95 0.10
CA PRO A 246 9.91 11.72 0.60
C PRO A 246 10.36 10.26 0.43
N MET A 247 9.46 9.31 0.67
CA MET A 247 9.79 7.89 0.64
C MET A 247 10.30 7.44 -0.73
N SER A 248 9.71 7.94 -1.83
CA SER A 248 10.11 7.54 -3.20
C SER A 248 11.50 8.00 -3.59
N ILE A 249 12.03 9.08 -3.00
CA ILE A 249 13.34 9.66 -3.34
C ILE A 249 14.40 9.38 -2.27
N THR A 250 14.01 8.90 -1.09
CA THR A 250 14.96 8.63 0.01
C THR A 250 16.13 7.75 -0.44
N SER A 251 15.88 6.72 -1.25
CA SER A 251 16.95 5.84 -1.76
C SER A 251 17.95 6.60 -2.64
N VAL A 252 17.48 7.52 -3.49
CA VAL A 252 18.33 8.37 -4.35
C VAL A 252 19.13 9.33 -3.48
N HIS A 253 18.48 10.04 -2.54
CA HIS A 253 19.13 10.97 -1.61
C HIS A 253 20.25 10.27 -0.82
N MET A 254 19.99 9.09 -0.27
CA MET A 254 21.00 8.32 0.47
C MET A 254 22.17 7.88 -0.42
N LYS A 255 21.92 7.42 -1.64
CA LYS A 255 22.99 7.05 -2.59
C LYS A 255 23.84 8.24 -3.02
N THR A 256 23.24 9.43 -3.22
CA THR A 256 23.97 10.67 -3.51
C THR A 256 24.94 11.02 -2.37
N HIS A 257 24.59 10.68 -1.13
CA HIS A 257 25.45 10.86 0.06
C HIS A 257 26.28 9.61 0.41
N GLN A 258 26.56 8.75 -0.57
CA GLN A 258 27.47 7.59 -0.49
C GLN A 258 27.03 6.51 0.53
N HIS A 259 25.76 6.47 0.92
CA HIS A 259 25.27 5.36 1.76
C HIS A 259 25.18 4.05 0.95
N PRO A 260 25.66 2.93 1.50
CA PRO A 260 25.51 1.62 0.87
C PRO A 260 24.04 1.18 0.83
N LEU A 261 23.73 0.29 -0.10
CA LEU A 261 22.35 -0.19 -0.32
C LEU A 261 21.75 -0.87 0.93
N SER A 262 22.59 -1.47 1.78
CA SER A 262 22.17 -2.04 3.07
C SER A 262 21.61 -0.99 4.05
N MET A 263 22.17 0.22 4.07
CA MET A 263 21.65 1.32 4.89
C MET A 263 20.35 1.90 4.32
N VAL A 264 20.24 1.99 2.99
CA VAL A 264 18.95 2.32 2.33
C VAL A 264 17.89 1.31 2.74
N SER A 265 18.21 0.02 2.70
CA SER A 265 17.30 -1.05 3.14
C SER A 265 16.84 -0.88 4.59
N LEU A 266 17.76 -0.51 5.50
CA LEU A 266 17.43 -0.28 6.90
C LEU A 266 16.44 0.87 7.09
N VAL A 267 16.66 2.00 6.41
CA VAL A 267 15.77 3.18 6.48
C VAL A 267 14.37 2.83 5.95
N ILE A 268 14.28 2.14 4.82
CA ILE A 268 12.99 1.73 4.25
C ILE A 268 12.29 0.69 5.14
N SER A 269 13.05 -0.23 5.77
CA SER A 269 12.48 -1.18 6.74
C SER A 269 11.93 -0.47 7.98
N ALA A 270 12.64 0.54 8.52
CA ALA A 270 12.18 1.34 9.63
C ALA A 270 10.88 2.09 9.29
N HIS A 271 10.80 2.67 8.07
CA HIS A 271 9.59 3.28 7.55
C HIS A 271 8.41 2.29 7.52
N THR A 272 8.62 1.13 6.92
CA THR A 272 7.58 0.09 6.80
C THR A 272 7.14 -0.43 8.17
N LEU A 273 8.08 -0.55 9.12
CA LEU A 273 7.76 -0.90 10.50
C LEU A 273 6.83 0.15 11.13
N GLY A 274 7.12 1.45 10.95
CA GLY A 274 6.26 2.54 11.38
C GLY A 274 4.84 2.45 10.79
N MET A 275 4.72 2.09 9.50
CA MET A 275 3.43 1.96 8.82
C MET A 275 2.54 0.86 9.40
N PHE A 276 3.09 -0.27 9.83
CA PHE A 276 2.28 -1.46 10.09
C PHE A 276 2.32 -1.97 11.53
N ALA A 277 3.47 -1.86 12.22
CA ALA A 277 3.64 -2.48 13.54
C ALA A 277 2.70 -1.90 14.61
N PHE A 278 2.31 -0.65 14.46
CA PHE A 278 1.52 0.09 15.44
C PHE A 278 0.00 0.09 15.15
N SER A 279 -0.46 -0.56 14.08
CA SER A 279 -1.86 -0.50 13.63
C SER A 279 -2.87 -0.94 14.70
N LEU A 280 -2.52 -1.95 15.53
CA LEU A 280 -3.37 -2.38 16.64
C LEU A 280 -3.46 -1.34 17.76
N ILE A 281 -2.35 -0.65 18.04
CA ILE A 281 -2.29 0.43 19.02
C ILE A 281 -3.06 1.63 18.51
N THR A 282 -2.85 2.01 17.24
CA THR A 282 -3.57 3.09 16.57
C THR A 282 -5.08 2.85 16.58
N GLY A 283 -5.54 1.63 16.30
CA GLY A 283 -6.95 1.28 16.37
C GLY A 283 -7.54 1.52 17.75
N LYS A 284 -6.89 1.00 18.82
CA LYS A 284 -7.31 1.24 20.21
C LYS A 284 -7.31 2.73 20.58
N LEU A 285 -6.32 3.48 20.11
CA LEU A 285 -6.19 4.91 20.35
C LEU A 285 -7.33 5.67 19.66
N THR A 286 -7.66 5.29 18.43
CA THR A 286 -8.78 5.84 17.64
C THR A 286 -10.13 5.62 18.34
N ASP A 287 -10.31 4.48 18.99
CA ASP A 287 -11.52 4.20 19.74
C ASP A 287 -11.59 4.99 21.07
N ARG A 288 -10.44 5.18 21.74
CA ARG A 288 -10.39 5.82 23.07
C ARG A 288 -10.34 7.35 23.00
N TRP A 289 -9.54 7.93 22.09
CA TRP A 289 -9.32 9.38 21.99
C TRP A 289 -10.20 10.05 20.93
N GLY A 290 -10.88 9.23 20.12
CA GLY A 290 -11.68 9.70 18.99
C GLY A 290 -10.89 9.86 17.71
N ARG A 291 -11.60 9.78 16.59
CA ARG A 291 -11.03 9.74 15.23
C ARG A 291 -10.24 11.01 14.92
N LEU A 292 -10.82 12.17 15.21
CA LEU A 292 -10.21 13.48 14.87
C LEU A 292 -8.92 13.74 15.64
N SER A 293 -8.88 13.39 16.93
CA SER A 293 -7.67 13.56 17.76
C SER A 293 -6.50 12.73 17.24
N VAL A 294 -6.76 11.49 16.79
CA VAL A 294 -5.72 10.62 16.23
C VAL A 294 -5.29 11.08 14.83
N ILE A 295 -6.20 11.63 14.01
CA ILE A 295 -5.86 12.28 12.74
C ILE A 295 -4.91 13.47 13.00
N MET A 296 -5.22 14.34 13.95
CA MET A 296 -4.37 15.48 14.30
C MET A 296 -2.99 15.05 14.79
N LEU A 297 -2.93 14.03 15.63
CA LEU A 297 -1.65 13.47 16.09
C LEU A 297 -0.84 12.88 14.92
N GLY A 298 -1.48 12.13 14.02
CA GLY A 298 -0.86 11.59 12.80
C GLY A 298 -0.28 12.70 11.91
N ALA A 299 -1.07 13.75 11.67
CA ALA A 299 -0.62 14.92 10.88
C ALA A 299 0.56 15.66 11.54
N ALA A 300 0.54 15.83 12.86
CA ALA A 300 1.65 16.43 13.61
C ALA A 300 2.93 15.59 13.50
N ILE A 301 2.82 14.26 13.63
CA ILE A 301 3.95 13.34 13.45
C ILE A 301 4.49 13.43 12.01
N LEU A 302 3.64 13.51 10.99
CA LEU A 302 4.06 13.68 9.59
C LEU A 302 4.83 14.99 9.39
N ILE A 303 4.37 16.11 9.97
CA ILE A 303 5.08 17.40 9.91
C ILE A 303 6.47 17.26 10.56
N ILE A 304 6.54 16.73 11.78
CA ILE A 304 7.80 16.53 12.51
C ILE A 304 8.76 15.65 11.71
N SER A 305 8.26 14.55 11.16
CA SER A 305 9.02 13.66 10.29
C SER A 305 9.67 14.42 9.13
N CYS A 306 8.89 15.20 8.39
CA CYS A 306 9.36 15.96 7.24
C CYS A 306 10.40 17.03 7.65
N LEU A 307 10.21 17.70 8.79
CA LEU A 307 11.17 18.69 9.31
C LEU A 307 12.50 18.05 9.72
N ILE A 308 12.49 16.83 10.25
CA ILE A 308 13.71 16.08 10.57
C ILE A 308 14.36 15.58 9.29
N ALA A 309 13.59 15.08 8.32
CA ALA A 309 14.09 14.50 7.08
C ALA A 309 14.84 15.52 6.23
N GLY A 310 14.27 16.72 6.04
CA GLY A 310 14.76 17.73 5.10
C GLY A 310 16.25 18.05 5.20
N PRO A 311 16.79 18.42 6.37
CA PRO A 311 18.21 18.73 6.53
C PRO A 311 19.10 17.51 6.70
N SER A 312 18.53 16.28 6.77
CA SER A 312 19.26 15.09 7.20
C SER A 312 20.01 14.42 6.05
N VAL A 313 21.31 14.26 6.24
CA VAL A 313 22.19 13.47 5.38
C VAL A 313 22.73 12.22 6.09
N ASN A 314 22.68 12.19 7.42
CA ASN A 314 23.18 11.11 8.25
C ASN A 314 22.13 9.99 8.44
N LEU A 315 22.61 8.77 8.66
CA LEU A 315 21.75 7.59 8.75
C LEU A 315 20.74 7.68 9.89
N LEU A 316 21.15 8.00 11.11
CA LEU A 316 20.26 7.96 12.29
C LEU A 316 19.08 8.93 12.20
N PRO A 317 19.26 10.23 11.85
CA PRO A 317 18.13 11.14 11.62
C PRO A 317 17.20 10.65 10.51
N LEU A 318 17.72 10.07 9.41
CA LEU A 318 16.90 9.52 8.34
C LEU A 318 16.09 8.32 8.79
N VAL A 319 16.67 7.40 9.59
CA VAL A 319 15.94 6.26 10.17
C VAL A 319 14.78 6.75 11.04
N ILE A 320 15.04 7.73 11.93
CA ILE A 320 14.01 8.30 12.82
C ILE A 320 12.93 9.01 11.99
N ALA A 321 13.33 9.86 11.05
CA ALA A 321 12.39 10.58 10.20
C ALA A 321 11.49 9.65 9.41
N LEU A 322 12.06 8.66 8.72
CA LEU A 322 11.26 7.74 7.90
C LEU A 322 10.40 6.80 8.74
N PHE A 323 10.86 6.39 9.94
CA PHE A 323 10.02 5.67 10.89
C PHE A 323 8.81 6.52 11.31
N LEU A 324 9.03 7.80 11.69
CA LEU A 324 7.96 8.73 12.04
C LEU A 324 7.03 9.01 10.85
N LEU A 325 7.57 9.07 9.63
CA LEU A 325 6.77 9.21 8.40
C LEU A 325 5.76 8.05 8.25
N GLY A 326 6.24 6.82 8.45
CA GLY A 326 5.39 5.64 8.44
C GLY A 326 4.35 5.64 9.57
N LEU A 327 4.77 6.00 10.79
CA LEU A 327 3.92 6.05 11.97
C LEU A 327 2.82 7.13 11.84
N GLY A 328 3.16 8.32 11.39
CA GLY A 328 2.22 9.41 11.17
C GLY A 328 1.19 9.06 10.09
N TRP A 329 1.65 8.44 9.00
CA TRP A 329 0.76 7.89 7.98
C TRP A 329 -0.19 6.83 8.56
N ASN A 330 0.31 5.90 9.36
CA ASN A 330 -0.52 4.87 10.00
C ASN A 330 -1.64 5.49 10.85
N PHE A 331 -1.32 6.49 11.67
CA PHE A 331 -2.29 7.17 12.53
C PHE A 331 -3.36 7.88 11.70
N ALA A 332 -2.95 8.67 10.71
CA ALA A 332 -3.86 9.41 9.84
C ALA A 332 -4.74 8.47 9.00
N TYR A 333 -4.13 7.40 8.43
CA TYR A 333 -4.83 6.46 7.57
C TYR A 333 -5.83 5.58 8.33
N VAL A 334 -5.44 5.01 9.48
CA VAL A 334 -6.32 4.16 10.30
C VAL A 334 -7.49 4.97 10.87
N ALA A 335 -7.21 6.15 11.43
CA ALA A 335 -8.26 7.01 11.97
C ALA A 335 -9.16 7.59 10.86
N GLY A 336 -8.59 7.98 9.71
CA GLY A 336 -9.34 8.45 8.56
C GLY A 336 -10.25 7.37 7.96
N SER A 337 -9.75 6.14 7.82
CA SER A 337 -10.55 5.01 7.32
C SER A 337 -11.67 4.63 8.30
N THR A 338 -11.42 4.72 9.60
CA THR A 338 -12.45 4.50 10.63
C THR A 338 -13.51 5.61 10.59
N LEU A 339 -13.09 6.88 10.48
CA LEU A 339 -14.01 8.01 10.33
C LEU A 339 -14.91 7.85 9.10
N LEU A 340 -14.32 7.42 7.96
CA LEU A 340 -15.08 7.13 6.76
C LEU A 340 -16.09 6.01 6.98
N ALA A 341 -15.68 4.91 7.61
CA ALA A 341 -16.54 3.77 7.87
C ALA A 341 -17.74 4.11 8.78
N ASP A 342 -17.54 5.03 9.74
CA ASP A 342 -18.59 5.49 10.67
C ASP A 342 -19.70 6.29 9.96
N GLN A 343 -19.39 6.92 8.81
CA GLN A 343 -20.35 7.71 8.03
C GLN A 343 -21.18 6.87 7.05
N LEU A 344 -20.86 5.57 6.89
CA LEU A 344 -21.36 4.74 5.81
C LEU A 344 -22.19 3.56 6.33
N SER A 345 -23.33 3.30 5.69
CA SER A 345 -24.04 2.04 5.85
C SER A 345 -23.26 0.86 5.23
N ALA A 346 -23.56 -0.36 5.63
CA ALA A 346 -22.88 -1.55 5.13
C ALA A 346 -22.89 -1.68 3.59
N LYS A 347 -23.99 -1.26 2.94
CA LYS A 347 -24.16 -1.30 1.48
C LYS A 347 -23.37 -0.20 0.75
N GLU A 348 -23.12 0.94 1.39
CA GLU A 348 -22.38 2.07 0.83
C GLU A 348 -20.87 1.90 0.91
N ARG A 349 -20.40 1.08 1.89
CA ARG A 349 -18.96 0.92 2.19
C ARG A 349 -18.13 0.50 0.97
N ALA A 350 -18.55 -0.54 0.26
CA ALA A 350 -17.78 -1.08 -0.86
C ALA A 350 -17.58 -0.05 -1.99
N LYS A 351 -18.66 0.65 -2.38
CA LYS A 351 -18.61 1.66 -3.45
C LYS A 351 -17.77 2.88 -3.04
N THR A 352 -17.96 3.36 -1.81
CA THR A 352 -17.26 4.55 -1.30
C THR A 352 -15.78 4.25 -1.06
N GLN A 353 -15.45 3.05 -0.53
CA GLN A 353 -14.07 2.61 -0.35
C GLN A 353 -13.36 2.47 -1.70
N GLY A 354 -14.02 1.87 -2.71
CA GLY A 354 -13.45 1.79 -4.06
C GLY A 354 -13.14 3.16 -4.68
N PHE A 355 -14.00 4.15 -4.46
CA PHE A 355 -13.75 5.52 -4.90
C PHE A 355 -12.58 6.16 -4.13
N ASN A 356 -12.51 5.98 -2.81
CA ASN A 356 -11.39 6.45 -2.01
C ASN A 356 -10.06 5.81 -2.44
N ASP A 357 -10.05 4.50 -2.70
CA ASP A 357 -8.85 3.77 -3.17
C ASP A 357 -8.40 4.28 -4.55
N LEU A 358 -9.34 4.65 -5.44
CA LEU A 358 -9.02 5.31 -6.71
C LEU A 358 -8.31 6.64 -6.48
N LEU A 359 -8.83 7.50 -5.58
CA LEU A 359 -8.21 8.78 -5.25
C LEU A 359 -6.81 8.59 -4.65
N LEU A 360 -6.63 7.62 -3.75
CA LEU A 360 -5.33 7.27 -3.17
C LEU A 360 -4.32 6.84 -4.23
N ASN A 361 -4.73 6.01 -5.19
CA ASN A 361 -3.85 5.55 -6.26
C ASN A 361 -3.45 6.69 -7.21
N LEU A 362 -4.39 7.55 -7.59
CA LEU A 362 -4.11 8.73 -8.42
C LEU A 362 -3.17 9.72 -7.70
N ALA A 363 -3.43 9.98 -6.42
CA ALA A 363 -2.58 10.82 -5.58
C ALA A 363 -1.18 10.23 -5.43
N SER A 364 -1.06 8.90 -5.23
CA SER A 364 0.22 8.21 -5.18
C SER A 364 1.00 8.33 -6.48
N ALA A 365 0.35 8.08 -7.62
CA ALA A 365 1.00 8.19 -8.94
C ALA A 365 1.49 9.62 -9.21
N GLY A 366 0.65 10.63 -8.94
CA GLY A 366 1.02 12.05 -9.08
C GLY A 366 2.17 12.44 -8.13
N SER A 367 2.13 11.96 -6.88
CA SER A 367 3.19 12.20 -5.89
C SER A 367 4.51 11.56 -6.28
N GLN A 368 4.50 10.37 -6.87
CA GLN A 368 5.69 9.71 -7.38
C GLN A 368 6.40 10.58 -8.44
N VAL A 369 5.66 11.01 -9.47
CA VAL A 369 6.24 11.86 -10.54
C VAL A 369 6.67 13.21 -9.95
N GLY A 370 5.80 13.86 -9.18
CA GLY A 370 6.08 15.16 -8.56
C GLY A 370 7.31 15.15 -7.66
N SER A 371 7.56 14.05 -6.93
CA SER A 371 8.70 13.93 -6.04
C SER A 371 10.04 14.04 -6.78
N GLY A 372 10.19 13.38 -7.93
CA GLY A 372 11.39 13.44 -8.75
C GLY A 372 11.65 14.86 -9.28
N VAL A 373 10.60 15.54 -9.73
CA VAL A 373 10.67 16.92 -10.23
C VAL A 373 11.07 17.87 -9.10
N ILE A 374 10.36 17.84 -7.95
CA ILE A 374 10.65 18.71 -6.80
C ILE A 374 12.10 18.49 -6.30
N TYR A 375 12.53 17.22 -6.24
CA TYR A 375 13.89 16.88 -5.84
C TYR A 375 14.94 17.45 -6.80
N ALA A 376 14.71 17.40 -8.10
CA ALA A 376 15.61 17.95 -9.11
C ALA A 376 15.78 19.47 -9.00
N PHE A 377 14.73 20.21 -8.60
CA PHE A 377 14.77 21.66 -8.44
C PHE A 377 15.38 22.13 -7.12
N GLY A 378 15.12 21.48 -6.00
CA GLY A 378 15.50 22.01 -4.68
C GLY A 378 15.96 20.93 -3.69
N GLY A 379 16.29 19.73 -4.18
CA GLY A 379 16.80 18.64 -3.35
C GLY A 379 15.79 18.11 -2.32
N PHE A 380 16.32 17.35 -1.38
CA PHE A 380 15.52 16.67 -0.35
C PHE A 380 14.87 17.65 0.64
N MET A 381 15.50 18.81 0.85
CA MET A 381 14.98 19.87 1.74
C MET A 381 13.68 20.46 1.20
N LEU A 382 13.66 20.91 -0.06
CA LEU A 382 12.45 21.48 -0.68
C LEU A 382 11.32 20.46 -0.71
N MET A 383 11.64 19.21 -1.04
CA MET A 383 10.68 18.12 -1.09
C MET A 383 10.06 17.85 0.29
N SER A 384 10.87 17.81 1.34
CA SER A 384 10.42 17.60 2.72
C SER A 384 9.56 18.77 3.23
N LEU A 385 9.94 20.01 2.92
CA LEU A 385 9.15 21.21 3.25
C LEU A 385 7.79 21.19 2.54
N THR A 386 7.76 20.87 1.25
CA THR A 386 6.52 20.73 0.50
C THR A 386 5.61 19.68 1.15
N SER A 387 6.16 18.54 1.56
CA SER A 387 5.42 17.48 2.26
C SER A 387 4.91 17.96 3.63
N ALA A 388 5.72 18.72 4.39
CA ALA A 388 5.30 19.28 5.66
C ALA A 388 4.12 20.26 5.50
N ILE A 389 4.14 21.10 4.47
CA ILE A 389 3.04 22.02 4.15
C ILE A 389 1.78 21.22 3.79
N MET A 390 1.91 20.17 2.97
CA MET A 390 0.78 19.30 2.62
C MET A 390 0.18 18.61 3.85
N ALA A 391 0.99 18.27 4.87
CA ALA A 391 0.53 17.64 6.10
C ALA A 391 -0.30 18.59 7.00
N VAL A 392 -0.26 19.91 6.75
CA VAL A 392 -1.14 20.87 7.43
C VAL A 392 -2.60 20.69 6.98
N VAL A 393 -2.84 20.20 5.76
CA VAL A 393 -4.22 20.04 5.23
C VAL A 393 -5.06 19.07 6.07
N PRO A 394 -4.64 17.81 6.36
CA PRO A 394 -5.39 16.92 7.22
C PRO A 394 -5.52 17.44 8.66
N LEU A 395 -4.51 18.16 9.17
CA LEU A 395 -4.58 18.78 10.48
C LEU A 395 -5.68 19.85 10.52
N ALA A 396 -5.67 20.78 9.58
CA ALA A 396 -6.67 21.83 9.47
C ALA A 396 -8.09 21.29 9.24
N ALA A 397 -8.23 20.25 8.39
CA ALA A 397 -9.51 19.62 8.13
C ALA A 397 -10.09 18.94 9.39
N ALA A 398 -9.26 18.27 10.19
CA ALA A 398 -9.68 17.64 11.44
C ALA A 398 -10.09 18.69 12.50
N VAL A 399 -9.30 19.75 12.66
CA VAL A 399 -9.63 20.87 13.56
C VAL A 399 -10.94 21.55 13.16
N TRP A 400 -11.09 21.84 11.87
CA TRP A 400 -12.33 22.43 11.35
C TRP A 400 -13.57 21.60 11.68
N LEU A 401 -13.52 20.28 11.46
CA LEU A 401 -14.65 19.40 11.75
C LEU A 401 -14.93 19.32 13.24
N GLN A 402 -13.89 19.29 14.06
CA GLN A 402 -14.04 19.26 15.54
C GLN A 402 -14.74 20.52 16.06
N VAL A 403 -14.32 21.70 15.60
CA VAL A 403 -14.94 22.99 15.97
C VAL A 403 -16.39 23.06 15.45
N ALA A 404 -16.64 22.62 14.22
CA ALA A 404 -18.00 22.60 13.67
C ALA A 404 -18.95 21.70 14.47
N GLN A 405 -18.49 20.55 14.95
CA GLN A 405 -19.25 19.65 15.81
C GLN A 405 -19.52 20.25 17.19
N ALA A 406 -18.53 20.87 17.83
CA ALA A 406 -18.66 21.54 19.13
C ALA A 406 -19.69 22.70 19.07
N ASN A 407 -19.63 23.53 18.03
CA ASN A 407 -20.57 24.64 17.82
C ASN A 407 -22.02 24.15 17.61
N LYS A 408 -22.20 23.02 16.93
CA LYS A 408 -23.53 22.43 16.74
C LYS A 408 -24.11 21.92 18.07
N GLN A 409 -23.32 21.28 18.91
CA GLN A 409 -23.74 20.81 20.23
C GLN A 409 -24.11 21.96 21.17
N SER A 410 -23.32 23.04 21.18
CA SER A 410 -23.60 24.24 21.98
C SER A 410 -24.93 24.88 21.59
N ARG A 411 -25.24 24.97 20.31
CA ARG A 411 -26.52 25.52 19.82
C ARG A 411 -27.73 24.67 20.21
N THR A 412 -27.58 23.34 20.20
CA THR A 412 -28.67 22.43 20.61
C THR A 412 -28.93 22.49 22.11
N ASN A 413 -27.90 22.70 22.95
CA ASN A 413 -28.02 22.84 24.39
C ASN A 413 -28.61 24.19 24.86
N ILE A 414 -28.57 25.22 23.99
CA ILE A 414 -29.16 26.56 24.29
C ILE A 414 -30.64 26.61 23.87
N SER A 415 -31.11 25.66 23.07
CA SER A 415 -32.49 25.59 22.58
C SER A 415 -33.42 24.74 23.50
N PHE A 416 -32.94 24.27 24.63
CA PHE A 416 -33.65 23.66 25.73
C PHE A 416 -33.57 24.53 26.99
#